data_9b5bc6fb4bbb4838b3b5f7b69860670d
#
_entry.id   9b5bc6fb4bbb4838b3b5f7b69860670d
#
_cell.length_a   1.000
_cell.length_b   1.000
_cell.length_c   1.000
_cell.angle_alpha   90.00
_cell.angle_beta   90.00
_cell.angle_gamma   90.00
#
_symmetry.space_group_name_H-M   'P 1'
#
loop_
_entity.id
_entity.type
_entity.pdbx_description
1 polymer ?
#
loop_
_entity_poly.entity_id
_entity_poly.type
_entity_poly.pdbx_seq_one_letter_code
_entity_poly.pdbx_strand_id
1 'polypeptide(L)'
;FIDLRDMYGVLQVVIRKPELLKGITKEMCLSITGLMEHRDEETYNPKIPSGTIELEAHKIDVLGRVYKQLPFEIQTSKEIREDVRLKYRYLDLRNAKVKDNIVFRSKVISYLRQKMTDMGFLEIQTPILCASSPEGARDYIVPSRKFKGKFYALPQAPQQYKQLLMASGFDKYFQIAPCFRDEDARADRSPGEFYQLD
;
A
#
# COMPACT_ATOMS: atom_id res chain seq x y z
N PHE A 1 -0.68 -9.28 28.40
CA PHE A 1 -0.42 -9.79 27.03
C PHE A 1 -0.10 -8.62 26.11
N ILE A 2 0.73 -8.87 25.09
CA ILE A 2 1.00 -7.96 23.99
C ILE A 2 0.71 -8.72 22.70
N ASP A 3 -0.03 -8.10 21.77
CA ASP A 3 -0.11 -8.54 20.39
C ASP A 3 1.03 -7.90 19.59
N LEU A 4 2.11 -8.65 19.39
CA LEU A 4 3.25 -8.20 18.59
C LEU A 4 2.96 -8.42 17.13
N ARG A 5 2.94 -7.34 16.34
CA ARG A 5 2.59 -7.37 14.92
C ARG A 5 3.81 -7.02 14.06
N ASP A 6 4.01 -7.80 13.02
CA ASP A 6 4.98 -7.52 11.96
C ASP A 6 4.35 -7.61 10.56
N MET A 7 5.18 -7.74 9.52
CA MET A 7 4.68 -7.89 8.14
C MET A 7 4.06 -9.26 7.87
N TYR A 8 4.37 -10.27 8.67
CA TYR A 8 3.90 -11.65 8.47
C TYR A 8 2.63 -11.95 9.25
N GLY A 9 2.38 -11.24 10.33
CA GLY A 9 1.18 -11.45 11.14
C GLY A 9 1.24 -10.87 12.53
N VAL A 10 0.53 -11.52 13.44
CA VAL A 10 0.43 -11.14 14.85
C VAL A 10 0.85 -12.36 15.68
N LEU A 11 1.73 -12.16 16.65
CA LEU A 11 2.10 -13.15 17.67
C LEU A 11 1.68 -12.66 19.04
N GLN A 12 0.99 -13.47 19.79
CA GLN A 12 0.68 -13.17 21.19
C GLN A 12 1.93 -13.36 22.05
N VAL A 13 2.22 -12.34 22.87
CA VAL A 13 3.34 -12.35 23.82
C VAL A 13 2.77 -12.36 25.25
N VAL A 14 3.19 -13.33 26.02
CA VAL A 14 2.83 -13.46 27.44
C VAL A 14 3.86 -12.76 28.30
N ILE A 15 3.39 -11.94 29.21
CA ILE A 15 4.23 -11.18 30.13
C ILE A 15 3.99 -11.69 31.55
N ARG A 16 4.87 -12.50 32.07
CA ARG A 16 4.78 -13.01 33.46
C ARG A 16 5.37 -12.02 34.47
N LYS A 17 6.26 -11.13 34.04
CA LYS A 17 6.91 -10.10 34.86
C LYS A 17 6.36 -8.73 34.52
N PRO A 18 5.44 -8.16 35.35
CA PRO A 18 4.80 -6.88 35.05
C PRO A 18 5.75 -5.70 34.85
N GLU A 19 6.94 -5.77 35.42
CA GLU A 19 7.98 -4.75 35.29
C GLU A 19 8.45 -4.57 33.84
N LEU A 20 8.34 -5.60 32.98
CA LEU A 20 8.67 -5.53 31.56
C LEU A 20 7.73 -4.62 30.76
N LEU A 21 6.55 -4.33 31.30
CA LEU A 21 5.56 -3.44 30.67
C LEU A 21 5.76 -1.97 31.00
N LYS A 22 6.70 -1.64 31.90
CA LYS A 22 6.86 -0.26 32.36
C LYS A 22 7.22 0.66 31.19
N GLY A 23 6.35 1.64 30.95
CA GLY A 23 6.55 2.65 29.90
C GLY A 23 6.28 2.15 28.48
N ILE A 24 5.70 0.96 28.31
CA ILE A 24 5.25 0.43 27.02
C ILE A 24 3.81 0.87 26.76
N THR A 25 3.56 1.40 25.57
CA THR A 25 2.23 1.79 25.10
C THR A 25 1.95 1.19 23.72
N LYS A 26 0.68 1.27 23.30
CA LYS A 26 0.25 0.78 22.00
C LYS A 26 1.06 1.39 20.86
N GLU A 27 1.31 0.59 19.83
CA GLU A 27 1.99 0.94 18.58
C GLU A 27 3.47 1.37 18.72
N MET A 28 4.10 1.13 19.86
CA MET A 28 5.57 1.20 19.99
C MET A 28 6.24 0.09 19.17
N CYS A 29 7.43 0.37 18.63
CA CYS A 29 8.27 -0.65 18.03
C CYS A 29 9.07 -1.35 19.13
N LEU A 30 8.95 -2.66 19.22
CA LEU A 30 9.58 -3.48 20.26
C LEU A 30 10.43 -4.59 19.63
N SER A 31 11.52 -4.94 20.33
CA SER A 31 12.21 -6.21 20.16
C SER A 31 11.99 -7.03 21.42
N ILE A 32 11.48 -8.25 21.26
CA ILE A 32 11.14 -9.11 22.40
C ILE A 32 11.95 -10.40 22.29
N THR A 33 12.66 -10.73 23.35
CA THR A 33 13.39 -11.98 23.51
C THR A 33 12.70 -12.84 24.56
N GLY A 34 12.50 -14.13 24.25
CA GLY A 34 11.80 -15.02 25.13
C GLY A 34 11.78 -16.46 24.63
N LEU A 35 10.94 -17.27 25.26
CA LEU A 35 10.74 -18.68 24.92
C LEU A 35 9.45 -18.84 24.12
N MET A 36 9.53 -19.54 23.00
CA MET A 36 8.32 -19.93 22.24
C MET A 36 7.72 -21.17 22.86
N GLU A 37 6.42 -21.10 23.14
CA GLU A 37 5.67 -22.18 23.74
C GLU A 37 4.45 -22.54 22.89
N HIS A 38 4.05 -23.82 22.94
CA HIS A 38 2.73 -24.22 22.46
C HIS A 38 1.68 -23.84 23.49
N ARG A 39 0.58 -23.31 23.03
CA ARG A 39 -0.58 -23.02 23.89
C ARG A 39 -1.32 -24.30 24.18
N ASP A 40 -2.01 -24.34 25.32
CA ASP A 40 -2.95 -25.40 25.61
C ASP A 40 -4.14 -25.32 24.63
N GLU A 41 -4.69 -26.45 24.21
CA GLU A 41 -5.78 -26.54 23.24
C GLU A 41 -6.97 -25.65 23.61
N GLU A 42 -7.28 -25.53 24.90
CA GLU A 42 -8.35 -24.68 25.44
C GLU A 42 -8.08 -23.17 25.26
N THR A 43 -6.82 -22.78 25.05
CA THR A 43 -6.40 -21.39 24.92
C THR A 43 -6.05 -20.99 23.48
N TYR A 44 -6.24 -21.89 22.50
CA TYR A 44 -6.03 -21.59 21.10
C TYR A 44 -6.82 -20.38 20.64
N ASN A 45 -6.15 -19.49 19.92
CA ASN A 45 -6.79 -18.30 19.36
C ASN A 45 -6.96 -18.43 17.84
N PRO A 46 -8.15 -18.86 17.36
CA PRO A 46 -8.39 -19.05 15.93
C PRO A 46 -8.44 -17.73 15.12
N LYS A 47 -8.40 -16.57 15.80
CA LYS A 47 -8.45 -15.26 15.14
C LYS A 47 -7.12 -14.81 14.57
N ILE A 48 -6.02 -15.45 14.96
CA ILE A 48 -4.67 -15.14 14.45
C ILE A 48 -3.99 -16.40 13.90
N PRO A 49 -3.20 -16.31 12.83
CA PRO A 49 -2.53 -17.48 12.23
C PRO A 49 -1.59 -18.21 13.19
N SER A 50 -0.98 -17.48 14.12
CA SER A 50 -0.07 -18.01 15.15
C SER A 50 -0.79 -18.46 16.43
N GLY A 51 -2.10 -18.67 16.40
CA GLY A 51 -2.92 -18.84 17.59
C GLY A 51 -2.69 -20.12 18.39
N THR A 52 -1.87 -21.05 17.89
CA THR A 52 -1.45 -22.29 18.58
C THR A 52 -0.17 -22.12 19.39
N ILE A 53 0.55 -21.00 19.19
CA ILE A 53 1.82 -20.70 19.84
C ILE A 53 1.79 -19.34 20.50
N GLU A 54 2.66 -19.13 21.48
CA GLU A 54 2.88 -17.83 22.12
C GLU A 54 4.34 -17.66 22.52
N LEU A 55 4.75 -16.41 22.74
CA LEU A 55 6.09 -16.07 23.20
C LEU A 55 6.03 -15.63 24.65
N GLU A 56 6.63 -16.39 25.59
CA GLU A 56 6.88 -15.91 26.95
C GLU A 56 8.06 -14.92 26.93
N ALA A 57 7.79 -13.65 27.23
CA ALA A 57 8.81 -12.60 27.19
C ALA A 57 9.75 -12.65 28.41
N HIS A 58 11.05 -12.73 28.13
CA HIS A 58 12.11 -12.60 29.11
C HIS A 58 12.72 -11.19 29.13
N LYS A 59 12.78 -10.54 27.96
CA LYS A 59 13.32 -9.19 27.76
C LYS A 59 12.52 -8.44 26.71
N ILE A 60 12.32 -7.13 26.92
CA ILE A 60 11.70 -6.23 25.96
C ILE A 60 12.59 -5.01 25.78
N ASP A 61 13.04 -4.78 24.55
CA ASP A 61 13.79 -3.59 24.16
C ASP A 61 12.88 -2.68 23.33
N VAL A 62 12.76 -1.41 23.72
CA VAL A 62 11.98 -0.41 23.00
C VAL A 62 12.84 0.19 21.89
N LEU A 63 12.53 -0.17 20.63
CA LEU A 63 13.23 0.32 19.44
C LEU A 63 12.69 1.69 18.99
N GLY A 64 11.40 1.94 19.19
CA GLY A 64 10.75 3.19 18.85
C GLY A 64 9.60 3.53 19.77
N ARG A 65 9.63 4.73 20.33
CA ARG A 65 8.64 5.22 21.32
C ARG A 65 7.50 5.96 20.61
N VAL A 66 6.31 5.87 21.21
CA VAL A 66 5.16 6.70 20.90
C VAL A 66 5.09 7.83 21.92
N TYR A 67 5.28 9.06 21.49
CA TYR A 67 5.34 10.23 22.37
C TYR A 67 4.02 10.99 22.51
N LYS A 68 3.06 10.74 21.60
CA LYS A 68 1.76 11.42 21.57
C LYS A 68 0.65 10.38 21.54
N GLN A 69 -0.50 10.75 22.07
CA GLN A 69 -1.70 9.94 21.90
C GLN A 69 -2.00 9.73 20.42
N LEU A 70 -2.34 8.50 20.05
CA LEU A 70 -2.74 8.18 18.68
C LEU A 70 -4.05 8.89 18.33
N PRO A 71 -4.22 9.36 17.10
CA PRO A 71 -5.43 10.06 16.68
C PRO A 71 -6.66 9.14 16.62
N PHE A 72 -6.46 7.84 16.54
CA PHE A 72 -7.51 6.80 16.54
C PHE A 72 -6.91 5.41 16.86
N GLU A 73 -7.78 4.50 17.25
CA GLU A 73 -7.43 3.08 17.42
C GLU A 73 -7.30 2.40 16.05
N ILE A 74 -6.20 1.65 15.84
CA ILE A 74 -5.89 1.02 14.56
C ILE A 74 -6.98 0.04 14.11
N GLN A 75 -7.49 -0.77 15.03
CA GLN A 75 -8.47 -1.82 14.72
C GLN A 75 -9.80 -1.26 14.19
N THR A 76 -10.21 -0.10 14.69
CA THR A 76 -11.47 0.57 14.33
C THR A 76 -11.26 1.75 13.36
N SER A 77 -10.09 1.87 12.74
CA SER A 77 -9.76 3.01 11.87
C SER A 77 -10.78 3.22 10.75
N LYS A 78 -11.41 2.17 10.23
CA LYS A 78 -12.44 2.27 9.17
C LYS A 78 -13.70 3.03 9.60
N GLU A 79 -13.95 3.17 10.89
CA GLU A 79 -15.09 3.91 11.46
C GLU A 79 -14.76 5.40 11.64
N ILE A 80 -13.50 5.77 11.44
CA ILE A 80 -13.02 7.14 11.58
C ILE A 80 -13.24 7.89 10.26
N ARG A 81 -13.50 9.20 10.35
CA ARG A 81 -13.67 10.08 9.20
C ARG A 81 -12.47 9.98 8.24
N GLU A 82 -12.75 10.00 6.96
CA GLU A 82 -11.75 9.79 5.92
C GLU A 82 -10.63 10.85 5.94
N ASP A 83 -10.96 12.11 6.19
CA ASP A 83 -9.98 13.21 6.29
C ASP A 83 -8.92 12.96 7.38
N VAL A 84 -9.33 12.42 8.53
CA VAL A 84 -8.42 12.05 9.62
C VAL A 84 -7.57 10.83 9.23
N ARG A 85 -8.18 9.82 8.61
CA ARG A 85 -7.49 8.62 8.14
C ARG A 85 -6.45 8.93 7.07
N LEU A 86 -6.77 9.80 6.12
CA LEU A 86 -5.84 10.24 5.08
C LEU A 86 -4.68 11.06 5.64
N LYS A 87 -4.95 11.93 6.62
CA LYS A 87 -3.90 12.68 7.32
C LYS A 87 -2.90 11.78 8.04
N TYR A 88 -3.37 10.68 8.62
CA TYR A 88 -2.56 9.70 9.34
C TYR A 88 -2.54 8.35 8.61
N ARG A 89 -2.39 8.37 7.29
CA ARG A 89 -2.52 7.19 6.42
C ARG A 89 -1.60 6.05 6.83
N TYR A 90 -0.41 6.33 7.32
CA TYR A 90 0.53 5.32 7.81
C TYR A 90 0.03 4.53 9.03
N LEU A 91 -0.85 5.11 9.85
CA LEU A 91 -1.55 4.41 10.93
C LEU A 91 -2.75 3.61 10.39
N ASP A 92 -3.55 4.22 9.51
CA ASP A 92 -4.70 3.56 8.90
C ASP A 92 -4.30 2.29 8.13
N LEU A 93 -3.15 2.31 7.46
CA LEU A 93 -2.58 1.15 6.75
C LEU A 93 -2.13 0.00 7.67
N ARG A 94 -2.05 0.21 8.99
CA ARG A 94 -1.82 -0.86 9.96
C ARG A 94 -3.08 -1.69 10.25
N ASN A 95 -4.27 -1.18 9.94
CA ASN A 95 -5.51 -1.94 9.98
C ASN A 95 -5.46 -3.07 8.95
N ALA A 96 -5.67 -4.31 9.39
CA ALA A 96 -5.53 -5.50 8.53
C ALA A 96 -6.38 -5.39 7.26
N LYS A 97 -7.66 -5.02 7.39
CA LYS A 97 -8.57 -4.89 6.24
C LYS A 97 -8.14 -3.82 5.23
N VAL A 98 -7.51 -2.74 5.69
CA VAL A 98 -6.99 -1.68 4.82
C VAL A 98 -5.70 -2.14 4.14
N LYS A 99 -4.79 -2.78 4.89
CA LYS A 99 -3.56 -3.39 4.37
C LYS A 99 -3.88 -4.46 3.32
N ASP A 100 -4.86 -5.33 3.58
CA ASP A 100 -5.23 -6.42 2.68
C ASP A 100 -5.66 -5.92 1.29
N ASN A 101 -6.34 -4.78 1.19
CA ASN A 101 -6.68 -4.18 -0.09
C ASN A 101 -5.43 -3.81 -0.92
N ILE A 102 -4.41 -3.28 -0.26
CA ILE A 102 -3.14 -2.92 -0.94
C ILE A 102 -2.39 -4.18 -1.38
N VAL A 103 -2.33 -5.19 -0.51
CA VAL A 103 -1.71 -6.48 -0.81
C VAL A 103 -2.45 -7.18 -1.96
N PHE A 104 -3.79 -7.16 -1.93
CA PHE A 104 -4.61 -7.74 -3.00
C PHE A 104 -4.35 -7.03 -4.34
N ARG A 105 -4.37 -5.70 -4.36
CA ARG A 105 -4.02 -4.92 -5.57
C ARG A 105 -2.65 -5.31 -6.12
N SER A 106 -1.63 -5.44 -5.27
CA SER A 106 -0.29 -5.86 -5.67
C SER A 106 -0.30 -7.25 -6.33
N LYS A 107 -1.02 -8.20 -5.74
CA LYS A 107 -1.17 -9.56 -6.30
C LYS A 107 -1.87 -9.55 -7.66
N VAL A 108 -2.93 -8.75 -7.81
CA VAL A 108 -3.65 -8.60 -9.09
C VAL A 108 -2.73 -8.05 -10.18
N ILE A 109 -1.96 -6.99 -9.88
CA ILE A 109 -1.01 -6.41 -10.83
C ILE A 109 0.07 -7.43 -11.24
N SER A 110 0.63 -8.16 -10.28
CA SER A 110 1.62 -9.21 -10.56
C SER A 110 1.05 -10.32 -11.43
N TYR A 111 -0.17 -10.75 -11.16
CA TYR A 111 -0.87 -11.76 -11.96
C TYR A 111 -1.11 -11.26 -13.40
N LEU A 112 -1.57 -10.03 -13.57
CA LEU A 112 -1.79 -9.44 -14.88
C LEU A 112 -0.51 -9.37 -15.70
N ARG A 113 0.61 -8.93 -15.09
CA ARG A 113 1.92 -8.93 -15.76
C ARG A 113 2.33 -10.32 -16.22
N GLN A 114 2.27 -11.29 -15.31
CA GLN A 114 2.63 -12.65 -15.64
C GLN A 114 1.76 -13.19 -16.79
N LYS A 115 0.45 -12.97 -16.70
CA LYS A 115 -0.50 -13.43 -17.74
C LYS A 115 -0.22 -12.82 -19.10
N MET A 116 0.05 -11.51 -19.16
CA MET A 116 0.40 -10.83 -20.42
C MET A 116 1.72 -11.35 -20.99
N THR A 117 2.73 -11.54 -20.13
CA THR A 117 4.03 -12.10 -20.54
C THR A 117 3.89 -13.53 -21.07
N ASP A 118 3.10 -14.38 -20.41
CA ASP A 118 2.85 -15.76 -20.86
C ASP A 118 2.13 -15.82 -22.20
N MET A 119 1.34 -14.80 -22.54
CA MET A 119 0.69 -14.65 -23.85
C MET A 119 1.63 -14.07 -24.93
N GLY A 120 2.90 -13.80 -24.57
CA GLY A 120 3.93 -13.29 -25.46
C GLY A 120 3.89 -11.78 -25.66
N PHE A 121 3.22 -11.02 -24.80
CA PHE A 121 3.28 -9.56 -24.80
C PHE A 121 4.55 -9.07 -24.12
N LEU A 122 5.11 -7.97 -24.63
CA LEU A 122 6.27 -7.29 -24.09
C LEU A 122 5.82 -6.07 -23.26
N GLU A 123 6.23 -5.99 -21.99
CA GLU A 123 5.98 -4.82 -21.16
C GLU A 123 6.93 -3.68 -21.54
N ILE A 124 6.38 -2.57 -22.03
CA ILE A 124 7.16 -1.39 -22.38
C ILE A 124 6.54 -0.18 -21.69
N GLN A 125 7.36 0.55 -20.94
CA GLN A 125 6.94 1.80 -20.29
C GLN A 125 7.13 2.97 -21.22
N THR A 126 6.12 3.84 -21.29
CA THR A 126 6.12 5.06 -22.11
C THR A 126 6.37 6.30 -21.24
N PRO A 127 6.85 7.41 -21.84
CA PRO A 127 7.09 8.66 -21.10
C PRO A 127 5.85 9.18 -20.38
N ILE A 128 6.07 9.71 -19.16
CA ILE A 128 5.01 10.37 -18.35
C ILE A 128 5.02 11.88 -18.61
N LEU A 129 6.20 12.51 -18.76
CA LEU A 129 6.28 13.91 -19.17
C LEU A 129 6.24 13.98 -20.69
N CYS A 130 5.12 14.35 -21.26
CA CYS A 130 4.90 14.37 -22.70
C CYS A 130 4.30 15.70 -23.18
N ALA A 131 4.01 15.80 -24.46
CA ALA A 131 3.21 16.89 -25.00
C ALA A 131 1.72 16.64 -24.73
N SER A 132 0.93 17.70 -24.73
CA SER A 132 -0.53 17.60 -24.68
C SER A 132 -1.06 16.76 -25.84
N SER A 133 -2.03 15.90 -25.55
CA SER A 133 -2.72 15.09 -26.56
C SER A 133 -4.23 15.33 -26.53
N PRO A 134 -4.92 15.35 -27.67
CA PRO A 134 -6.36 15.65 -27.74
C PRO A 134 -7.22 14.41 -27.39
N GLU A 135 -7.05 13.86 -26.18
CA GLU A 135 -7.72 12.63 -25.76
C GLU A 135 -9.14 12.88 -25.17
N GLY A 136 -9.59 14.15 -25.14
CA GLY A 136 -10.95 14.52 -24.74
C GLY A 136 -11.12 14.98 -23.29
N ALA A 137 -10.20 14.67 -22.37
CA ALA A 137 -10.17 15.24 -21.02
C ALA A 137 -9.26 16.48 -20.95
N ARG A 138 -9.27 17.20 -19.84
CA ARG A 138 -8.29 18.25 -19.57
C ARG A 138 -6.98 17.62 -19.11
N ASP A 139 -5.86 18.19 -19.57
CA ASP A 139 -4.53 17.76 -19.19
C ASP A 139 -4.13 18.34 -17.81
N TYR A 140 -3.46 17.53 -17.00
CA TYR A 140 -2.57 18.08 -15.98
C TYR A 140 -1.31 18.58 -16.63
N ILE A 141 -0.94 19.84 -16.40
CA ILE A 141 0.22 20.48 -16.98
C ILE A 141 1.34 20.71 -15.97
N VAL A 142 2.58 20.53 -16.41
CA VAL A 142 3.79 20.75 -15.61
C VAL A 142 4.62 21.86 -16.27
N PRO A 143 4.78 23.03 -15.60
CA PRO A 143 5.57 24.12 -16.17
C PRO A 143 7.02 23.72 -16.38
N SER A 144 7.59 24.07 -17.56
CA SER A 144 9.00 23.83 -17.83
C SER A 144 9.87 24.93 -17.19
N ARG A 145 10.81 24.54 -16.33
CA ARG A 145 11.80 25.47 -15.78
C ARG A 145 12.83 25.92 -16.83
N LYS A 146 13.13 25.02 -17.80
CA LYS A 146 14.14 25.26 -18.84
C LYS A 146 13.62 26.15 -19.95
N PHE A 147 12.36 26.01 -20.32
CA PHE A 147 11.74 26.74 -21.43
C PHE A 147 10.59 27.60 -20.93
N LYS A 148 10.84 28.91 -20.84
CA LYS A 148 9.80 29.88 -20.36
C LYS A 148 8.55 29.82 -21.26
N GLY A 149 7.38 29.79 -20.61
CA GLY A 149 6.08 29.75 -21.29
C GLY A 149 5.72 28.41 -21.93
N LYS A 150 6.53 27.37 -21.73
CA LYS A 150 6.23 26.02 -22.21
C LYS A 150 5.88 25.08 -21.04
N PHE A 151 5.11 24.04 -21.35
CA PHE A 151 4.59 23.08 -20.39
C PHE A 151 4.77 21.67 -20.95
N TYR A 152 4.98 20.74 -20.04
CA TYR A 152 4.72 19.32 -20.27
C TYR A 152 3.28 19.01 -19.86
N ALA A 153 2.71 17.96 -20.43
CA ALA A 153 1.45 17.39 -19.99
C ALA A 153 1.68 15.99 -19.39
N LEU A 154 0.82 15.61 -18.45
CA LEU A 154 0.75 14.23 -17.99
C LEU A 154 -0.16 13.43 -18.92
N PRO A 155 0.13 12.15 -19.24
CA PRO A 155 -0.60 11.40 -20.24
C PRO A 155 -2.01 11.06 -19.77
N GLN A 156 -3.01 11.30 -20.60
CA GLN A 156 -4.39 10.84 -20.37
C GLN A 156 -4.54 9.34 -20.67
N ALA A 157 -3.75 8.84 -21.62
CA ALA A 157 -3.57 7.45 -22.03
C ALA A 157 -2.29 7.33 -22.86
N PRO A 158 -1.67 6.15 -22.98
CA PRO A 158 -0.44 5.96 -23.77
C PRO A 158 -0.71 5.78 -25.27
N GLN A 159 -1.85 6.22 -25.80
CA GLN A 159 -2.35 5.90 -27.13
C GLN A 159 -1.37 6.24 -28.26
N GLN A 160 -0.75 7.43 -28.24
CA GLN A 160 0.20 7.83 -29.27
C GLN A 160 1.46 6.96 -29.28
N TYR A 161 2.00 6.67 -28.08
CA TYR A 161 3.18 5.82 -27.92
C TYR A 161 2.88 4.37 -28.28
N LYS A 162 1.69 3.86 -27.94
CA LYS A 162 1.25 2.54 -28.36
C LYS A 162 1.22 2.40 -29.89
N GLN A 163 0.69 3.38 -30.60
CA GLN A 163 0.68 3.40 -32.07
C GLN A 163 2.09 3.42 -32.64
N LEU A 164 3.00 4.21 -32.08
CA LEU A 164 4.40 4.24 -32.48
C LEU A 164 5.08 2.89 -32.28
N LEU A 165 4.85 2.23 -31.16
CA LEU A 165 5.39 0.90 -30.87
C LEU A 165 4.87 -0.13 -31.88
N MET A 166 3.57 -0.15 -32.17
CA MET A 166 2.97 -1.04 -33.15
C MET A 166 3.55 -0.80 -34.57
N ALA A 167 3.67 0.47 -34.95
CA ALA A 167 4.29 0.84 -36.25
C ALA A 167 5.78 0.50 -36.31
N SER A 168 6.46 0.37 -35.19
CA SER A 168 7.87 -0.01 -35.09
C SER A 168 8.10 -1.53 -35.01
N GLY A 169 7.06 -2.33 -35.18
CA GLY A 169 7.17 -3.79 -35.24
C GLY A 169 7.06 -4.51 -33.89
N PHE A 170 6.55 -3.83 -32.85
CA PHE A 170 6.19 -4.49 -31.57
C PHE A 170 4.75 -5.00 -31.67
N ASP A 171 4.54 -6.20 -32.21
CA ASP A 171 3.21 -6.77 -32.46
C ASP A 171 2.37 -7.00 -31.20
N LYS A 172 3.03 -7.24 -30.07
CA LYS A 172 2.40 -7.52 -28.79
C LYS A 172 3.04 -6.68 -27.69
N TYR A 173 2.43 -5.56 -27.40
CA TYR A 173 2.83 -4.62 -26.34
C TYR A 173 1.79 -4.64 -25.21
N PHE A 174 2.23 -4.42 -23.98
CA PHE A 174 1.38 -4.00 -22.88
C PHE A 174 2.12 -3.12 -21.88
N GLN A 175 1.39 -2.40 -21.07
CA GLN A 175 1.93 -1.77 -19.86
C GLN A 175 0.83 -1.57 -18.80
N ILE A 176 1.23 -1.44 -17.54
CA ILE A 176 0.39 -0.90 -16.48
C ILE A 176 0.61 0.62 -16.49
N ALA A 177 -0.18 1.31 -17.31
CA ALA A 177 0.00 2.72 -17.62
C ALA A 177 -0.60 3.64 -16.57
N PRO A 178 0.18 4.58 -15.98
CA PRO A 178 -0.38 5.68 -15.21
C PRO A 178 -1.10 6.65 -16.16
N CYS A 179 -2.36 6.98 -15.84
CA CYS A 179 -3.19 7.88 -16.62
C CYS A 179 -3.69 9.02 -15.73
N PHE A 180 -3.76 10.21 -16.29
CA PHE A 180 -4.09 11.45 -15.59
C PHE A 180 -5.16 12.21 -16.36
N ARG A 181 -6.26 12.57 -15.69
CA ARG A 181 -7.35 13.36 -16.30
C ARG A 181 -7.81 14.40 -15.32
N ASP A 182 -7.67 15.68 -15.67
CA ASP A 182 -8.14 16.80 -14.86
C ASP A 182 -9.64 17.02 -15.09
N GLU A 183 -10.42 16.10 -14.54
CA GLU A 183 -11.87 16.10 -14.58
C GLU A 183 -12.44 16.25 -13.17
N ASP A 184 -13.72 16.54 -13.08
CA ASP A 184 -14.41 16.62 -11.78
C ASP A 184 -14.44 15.23 -11.12
N ALA A 185 -13.57 15.06 -10.15
CA ALA A 185 -13.45 13.80 -9.39
C ALA A 185 -14.70 13.57 -8.54
N ARG A 186 -15.15 12.31 -8.52
CA ARG A 186 -16.22 11.85 -7.62
C ARG A 186 -15.64 10.81 -6.67
N ALA A 187 -16.24 10.72 -5.47
CA ALA A 187 -15.76 9.82 -4.43
C ALA A 187 -15.73 8.33 -4.85
N ASP A 188 -16.60 7.95 -5.77
CA ASP A 188 -16.80 6.58 -6.24
C ASP A 188 -16.23 6.29 -7.65
N ARG A 189 -15.76 7.34 -8.36
CA ARG A 189 -15.27 7.22 -9.74
C ARG A 189 -14.48 8.45 -10.20
N SER A 190 -13.82 8.30 -11.35
CA SER A 190 -13.06 9.37 -12.00
C SER A 190 -11.99 10.02 -11.10
N PRO A 191 -11.12 9.22 -10.44
CA PRO A 191 -9.97 9.80 -9.76
C PRO A 191 -9.09 10.49 -10.82
N GLY A 192 -8.51 11.65 -10.47
CA GLY A 192 -7.63 12.37 -11.39
C GLY A 192 -6.41 11.58 -11.86
N GLU A 193 -6.00 10.58 -11.07
CA GLU A 193 -4.93 9.62 -11.38
C GLU A 193 -5.44 8.19 -11.25
N PHE A 194 -5.17 7.36 -12.24
CA PHE A 194 -5.53 5.93 -12.24
C PHE A 194 -4.56 5.12 -13.12
N TYR A 195 -4.68 3.80 -13.06
CA TYR A 195 -3.85 2.89 -13.84
C TYR A 195 -4.71 2.06 -14.79
N GLN A 196 -4.21 1.86 -16.00
CA GLN A 196 -4.81 0.99 -17.01
C GLN A 196 -3.85 -0.16 -17.33
N LEU A 197 -4.41 -1.34 -17.55
CA LEU A 197 -3.74 -2.37 -18.34
C LEU A 197 -4.01 -2.01 -19.80
N ASP A 198 -3.01 -1.50 -20.52
CA ASP A 198 -3.09 -1.08 -21.90
C ASP A 198 -2.39 -2.09 -22.80
#